data_f094a663b13eec32210bc76172b8fd02
#
_entry.id   f094a663b13eec32210bc76172b8fd02
#
_cell.length_a   1.000
_cell.length_b   1.000
_cell.length_c   1.000
_cell.angle_alpha   90.00
_cell.angle_beta   90.00
_cell.angle_gamma   90.00
#
_symmetry.space_group_name_H-M   'P 1'
#
loop_
_entity.id
_entity.type
_entity.pdbx_description
1 polymer ?
#
loop_
_entity_poly.entity_id
_entity_poly.type
_entity_poly.pdbx_seq_one_letter_code
_entity_poly.pdbx_strand_id
1 'polypeptide(L)'
;MKRIITSVWIALFFAFLSCSNVSPDAVELTVDFSWEGLVPCALGGNPEIRVGGVPDETKVLVVSLYDHGLSHGKQTFTYNGSGIIKKGALDEIEGPCPFADSGRYKFKIAAVNQNGVIIGLGSRERYFPEKK
;
A
#
# COMPACT_ATOMS: atom_id res chain seq x y z
N MET A 1 12.50 23.92 61.13
CA MET A 1 12.16 22.70 60.35
C MET A 1 11.97 23.07 58.89
N LYS A 2 12.92 22.75 58.03
CA LYS A 2 12.81 22.99 56.60
C LYS A 2 12.22 21.74 55.99
N ARG A 3 11.00 21.85 55.42
CA ARG A 3 10.40 20.80 54.61
C ARG A 3 11.02 20.93 53.21
N ILE A 4 11.81 19.96 52.84
CA ILE A 4 12.30 19.82 51.47
C ILE A 4 11.16 19.24 50.66
N ILE A 5 10.53 20.05 49.81
CA ILE A 5 9.57 19.56 48.81
C ILE A 5 10.40 19.12 47.65
N THR A 6 10.63 17.82 47.54
CA THR A 6 11.22 17.19 46.37
C THR A 6 10.14 17.16 45.30
N SER A 7 10.15 18.15 44.42
CA SER A 7 9.34 18.09 43.19
C SER A 7 9.89 16.98 42.30
N VAL A 8 9.21 15.86 42.33
CA VAL A 8 9.45 14.81 41.36
C VAL A 8 8.85 15.28 40.04
N TRP A 9 9.69 15.80 39.18
CA TRP A 9 9.34 15.99 37.78
C TRP A 9 9.25 14.63 37.13
N ILE A 10 8.03 14.11 37.07
CA ILE A 10 7.73 12.97 36.18
C ILE A 10 7.76 13.54 34.78
N ALA A 11 8.90 13.42 34.14
CA ALA A 11 9.00 13.60 32.72
C ALA A 11 8.15 12.52 32.05
N LEU A 12 6.92 12.87 31.70
CA LEU A 12 6.11 12.05 30.81
C LEU A 12 6.80 12.08 29.45
N PHE A 13 7.67 11.12 29.23
CA PHE A 13 8.13 10.78 27.91
C PHE A 13 6.92 10.23 27.16
N PHE A 14 6.18 11.09 26.49
CA PHE A 14 5.36 10.69 25.37
C PHE A 14 6.33 10.23 24.28
N ALA A 15 6.69 8.96 24.35
CA ALA A 15 7.20 8.29 23.18
C ALA A 15 6.07 8.37 22.14
N PHE A 16 6.20 9.28 21.19
CA PHE A 16 5.49 9.20 19.93
C PHE A 16 6.04 7.98 19.21
N LEU A 17 5.55 6.83 19.62
CA LEU A 17 5.58 5.65 18.78
C LEU A 17 4.74 6.03 17.56
N SER A 18 5.40 6.46 16.49
CA SER A 18 4.83 6.40 15.17
C SER A 18 4.61 4.91 14.91
N CYS A 19 3.47 4.40 15.41
CA CYS A 19 3.02 3.06 15.14
C CYS A 19 2.69 3.00 13.66
N SER A 20 3.63 2.51 12.84
CA SER A 20 3.22 1.79 11.67
C SER A 20 2.32 0.68 12.21
N ASN A 21 1.01 0.71 11.90
CA ASN A 21 0.05 -0.30 12.34
C ASN A 21 0.27 -1.64 11.61
N VAL A 22 1.53 -2.04 11.49
CA VAL A 22 1.90 -3.31 10.87
C VAL A 22 2.05 -4.35 11.96
N SER A 23 1.27 -5.43 11.84
CA SER A 23 1.40 -6.57 12.72
C SER A 23 2.80 -7.18 12.61
N PRO A 24 3.43 -7.59 13.71
CA PRO A 24 4.68 -8.35 13.64
C PRO A 24 4.50 -9.71 12.94
N ASP A 25 3.27 -10.23 12.86
CA ASP A 25 2.92 -11.47 12.17
C ASP A 25 2.38 -11.23 10.76
N ALA A 26 2.55 -10.03 10.21
CA ALA A 26 2.10 -9.71 8.86
C ALA A 26 2.73 -10.66 7.83
N VAL A 27 1.88 -11.23 6.97
CA VAL A 27 2.30 -12.17 5.94
C VAL A 27 2.73 -11.43 4.68
N GLU A 28 3.57 -12.07 3.87
CA GLU A 28 3.91 -11.57 2.54
C GLU A 28 2.80 -11.91 1.55
N LEU A 29 2.27 -10.88 0.88
CA LEU A 29 1.32 -11.04 -0.22
C LEU A 29 2.07 -11.21 -1.53
N THR A 30 1.54 -12.05 -2.41
CA THR A 30 1.98 -12.09 -3.80
C THR A 30 1.19 -11.08 -4.62
N VAL A 31 1.85 -10.34 -5.50
CA VAL A 31 1.23 -9.35 -6.38
C VAL A 31 1.65 -9.66 -7.81
N ASP A 32 0.68 -9.85 -8.69
CA ASP A 32 0.94 -10.12 -10.09
C ASP A 32 0.04 -9.27 -11.00
N PHE A 33 0.63 -8.73 -12.06
CA PHE A 33 -0.05 -7.91 -13.06
C PHE A 33 0.81 -7.79 -14.32
N SER A 34 0.18 -7.34 -15.41
CA SER A 34 0.87 -7.00 -16.66
C SER A 34 0.38 -5.64 -17.16
N TRP A 35 1.28 -4.83 -17.72
CA TRP A 35 0.94 -3.55 -18.33
C TRP A 35 0.43 -3.67 -19.76
N GLU A 36 0.33 -4.88 -20.29
CA GLU A 36 -0.08 -5.11 -21.67
C GLU A 36 -1.44 -4.47 -21.98
N GLY A 37 -1.51 -3.71 -23.08
CA GLY A 37 -2.75 -3.11 -23.56
C GLY A 37 -3.24 -1.90 -22.77
N LEU A 38 -2.42 -1.32 -21.87
CA LEU A 38 -2.80 -0.12 -21.14
C LEU A 38 -2.47 1.17 -21.91
N VAL A 39 -3.36 2.15 -21.76
CA VAL A 39 -3.17 3.52 -22.24
C VAL A 39 -2.41 4.31 -21.16
N PRO A 40 -1.29 4.96 -21.47
CA PRO A 40 -0.56 5.76 -20.49
C PRO A 40 -1.34 7.02 -20.09
N CYS A 41 -1.01 7.53 -18.90
CA CYS A 41 -1.51 8.80 -18.36
C CYS A 41 -3.02 8.87 -18.13
N ALA A 42 -3.69 7.75 -17.96
CA ALA A 42 -5.13 7.69 -17.75
C ALA A 42 -5.48 7.45 -16.27
N LEU A 43 -6.50 8.14 -15.76
CA LEU A 43 -7.17 7.75 -14.50
C LEU A 43 -7.85 6.39 -14.71
N GLY A 44 -7.77 5.52 -13.71
CA GLY A 44 -8.23 4.15 -13.88
C GLY A 44 -7.36 3.35 -14.85
N GLY A 45 -6.15 3.81 -15.12
CA GLY A 45 -5.19 3.15 -16.00
C GLY A 45 -4.46 1.97 -15.36
N ASN A 46 -5.13 1.20 -14.51
CA ASN A 46 -4.55 0.01 -13.91
C ASN A 46 -4.89 -1.26 -14.70
N PRO A 47 -3.97 -2.23 -14.73
CA PRO A 47 -4.29 -3.57 -15.21
C PRO A 47 -5.13 -4.34 -14.19
N GLU A 48 -5.57 -5.54 -14.57
CA GLU A 48 -5.99 -6.51 -13.58
C GLU A 48 -4.82 -6.85 -12.67
N ILE A 49 -5.03 -6.77 -11.36
CA ILE A 49 -4.02 -7.11 -10.35
C ILE A 49 -4.51 -8.33 -9.58
N ARG A 50 -3.66 -9.34 -9.46
CA ARG A 50 -3.93 -10.55 -8.69
C ARG A 50 -3.10 -10.53 -7.42
N VAL A 51 -3.76 -10.59 -6.29
CA VAL A 51 -3.16 -10.61 -4.96
C VAL A 51 -3.39 -11.97 -4.33
N GLY A 52 -2.30 -12.66 -4.01
CA GLY A 52 -2.34 -13.97 -3.37
C GLY A 52 -1.90 -13.91 -1.91
N GLY A 53 -2.33 -14.91 -1.14
CA GLY A 53 -1.95 -15.05 0.27
C GLY A 53 -2.66 -14.07 1.22
N VAL A 54 -3.77 -13.49 0.80
CA VAL A 54 -4.53 -12.54 1.62
C VAL A 54 -5.15 -13.26 2.82
N PRO A 55 -4.86 -12.83 4.06
CA PRO A 55 -5.46 -13.42 5.25
C PRO A 55 -6.99 -13.27 5.27
N ASP A 56 -7.68 -14.26 5.82
CA ASP A 56 -9.16 -14.27 5.89
C ASP A 56 -9.74 -13.13 6.73
N GLU A 57 -8.96 -12.62 7.70
CA GLU A 57 -9.37 -11.50 8.57
C GLU A 57 -9.28 -10.13 7.88
N THR A 58 -8.82 -10.09 6.63
CA THR A 58 -8.70 -8.86 5.86
C THR A 58 -10.07 -8.25 5.59
N LYS A 59 -10.20 -6.95 5.86
CA LYS A 59 -11.41 -6.18 5.56
C LYS A 59 -11.23 -5.31 4.33
N VAL A 60 -10.06 -4.71 4.19
CA VAL A 60 -9.73 -3.85 3.06
C VAL A 60 -8.35 -4.16 2.50
N LEU A 61 -8.21 -3.93 1.20
CA LEU A 61 -6.92 -3.86 0.53
C LEU A 61 -6.62 -2.40 0.21
N VAL A 62 -5.45 -1.95 0.60
CA VAL A 62 -4.95 -0.61 0.25
C VAL A 62 -3.93 -0.76 -0.87
N VAL A 63 -4.23 -0.19 -2.02
CA VAL A 63 -3.40 -0.25 -3.22
C VAL A 63 -2.76 1.09 -3.45
N SER A 64 -1.45 1.11 -3.65
CA SER A 64 -0.68 2.31 -3.97
C SER A 64 0.19 2.06 -5.19
N LEU A 65 0.33 3.05 -6.05
CA LEU A 65 1.23 3.02 -7.20
C LEU A 65 2.36 4.03 -7.02
N TYR A 66 3.57 3.59 -7.26
CA TYR A 66 4.78 4.41 -7.15
C TYR A 66 5.62 4.35 -8.42
N ASP A 67 6.23 5.48 -8.75
CA ASP A 67 7.28 5.62 -9.77
C ASP A 67 8.49 6.27 -9.11
N HIS A 68 9.62 5.54 -9.03
CA HIS A 68 10.84 6.01 -8.37
C HIS A 68 10.63 6.64 -6.99
N GLY A 69 9.71 6.08 -6.20
CA GLY A 69 9.33 6.60 -4.89
C GLY A 69 8.31 7.74 -4.92
N LEU A 70 7.91 8.23 -6.09
CA LEU A 70 6.83 9.19 -6.25
C LEU A 70 5.47 8.48 -6.25
N SER A 71 4.54 8.98 -5.45
CA SER A 71 3.19 8.42 -5.38
C SER A 71 2.34 8.88 -6.56
N HIS A 72 1.68 7.92 -7.22
CA HIS A 72 0.64 8.14 -8.21
C HIS A 72 -0.77 8.04 -7.63
N GLY A 73 -0.88 7.88 -6.33
CA GLY A 73 -2.13 7.75 -5.62
C GLY A 73 -2.25 6.47 -4.82
N LYS A 74 -3.32 6.44 -4.04
CA LYS A 74 -3.67 5.33 -3.16
C LYS A 74 -5.18 5.16 -3.15
N GLN A 75 -5.64 3.92 -3.18
CA GLN A 75 -7.05 3.60 -3.14
C GLN A 75 -7.32 2.39 -2.25
N THR A 76 -8.44 2.43 -1.55
CA THR A 76 -8.87 1.37 -0.65
C THR A 76 -10.04 0.61 -1.25
N PHE A 77 -9.96 -0.72 -1.19
CA PHE A 77 -11.03 -1.63 -1.62
C PHE A 77 -11.53 -2.46 -0.45
N THR A 78 -12.83 -2.66 -0.41
CA THR A 78 -13.39 -3.70 0.46
C THR A 78 -12.96 -5.08 -0.07
N TYR A 79 -12.34 -5.87 0.81
CA TYR A 79 -11.94 -7.23 0.47
C TYR A 79 -13.17 -8.15 0.51
N ASN A 80 -13.42 -8.83 -0.60
CA ASN A 80 -14.59 -9.68 -0.78
C ASN A 80 -14.27 -11.19 -0.87
N GLY A 81 -13.06 -11.57 -0.43
CA GLY A 81 -12.55 -12.94 -0.55
C GLY A 81 -11.85 -13.24 -1.89
N SER A 82 -11.99 -12.37 -2.89
CA SER A 82 -11.24 -12.43 -4.13
C SER A 82 -10.03 -11.50 -4.08
N GLY A 83 -8.86 -12.00 -4.39
CA GLY A 83 -7.65 -11.19 -4.54
C GLY A 83 -7.54 -10.50 -5.90
N ILE A 84 -8.62 -10.39 -6.66
CA ILE A 84 -8.61 -9.81 -8.00
C ILE A 84 -9.11 -8.38 -7.95
N ILE A 85 -8.24 -7.44 -8.35
CA ILE A 85 -8.59 -6.04 -8.60
C ILE A 85 -8.75 -5.90 -10.11
N LYS A 86 -9.95 -5.57 -10.54
CA LYS A 86 -10.30 -5.50 -11.97
C LYS A 86 -9.55 -4.38 -12.68
N LYS A 87 -9.26 -4.60 -13.95
CA LYS A 87 -8.75 -3.55 -14.84
C LYS A 87 -9.65 -2.31 -14.78
N GLY A 88 -9.03 -1.13 -14.58
CA GLY A 88 -9.73 0.14 -14.52
C GLY A 88 -10.43 0.45 -13.20
N ALA A 89 -10.35 -0.41 -12.19
CA ALA A 89 -11.02 -0.20 -10.90
C ALA A 89 -10.35 0.85 -10.02
N LEU A 90 -9.09 1.19 -10.30
CA LEU A 90 -8.32 2.18 -9.54
C LEU A 90 -8.52 3.59 -10.11
N ASP A 91 -9.72 4.11 -10.00
CA ASP A 91 -10.11 5.40 -10.58
C ASP A 91 -9.54 6.62 -9.83
N GLU A 92 -9.02 6.42 -8.63
CA GLU A 92 -8.30 7.44 -7.84
C GLU A 92 -6.79 7.41 -8.07
N ILE A 93 -6.29 6.49 -8.89
CA ILE A 93 -4.89 6.32 -9.19
C ILE A 93 -4.63 6.66 -10.66
N GLU A 94 -3.71 7.59 -10.88
CA GLU A 94 -3.20 7.84 -12.22
C GLU A 94 -2.29 6.68 -12.63
N GLY A 95 -2.55 6.11 -13.80
CA GLY A 95 -1.76 5.02 -14.37
C GLY A 95 -0.36 5.47 -14.78
N PRO A 96 0.45 4.55 -15.34
CA PRO A 96 1.80 4.89 -15.80
C PRO A 96 1.81 6.07 -16.75
N CYS A 97 2.61 7.07 -16.42
CA CYS A 97 2.75 8.28 -17.21
C CYS A 97 4.24 8.64 -17.31
N PRO A 98 5.02 7.89 -18.10
CA PRO A 98 6.45 8.10 -18.20
C PRO A 98 6.76 9.36 -19.00
N PHE A 99 7.69 10.18 -18.51
CA PHE A 99 8.25 11.32 -19.26
C PHE A 99 9.21 10.89 -20.36
N ALA A 100 9.68 9.65 -20.30
CA ALA A 100 10.53 9.00 -21.29
C ALA A 100 9.81 7.77 -21.84
N ASP A 101 10.43 7.06 -22.78
CA ASP A 101 9.84 5.89 -23.45
C ASP A 101 9.50 4.72 -22.52
N SER A 102 10.03 4.72 -21.30
CA SER A 102 9.76 3.70 -20.29
C SER A 102 9.97 4.20 -18.87
N GLY A 103 9.28 3.59 -17.93
CA GLY A 103 9.44 3.82 -16.50
C GLY A 103 9.20 2.58 -15.69
N ARG A 104 9.74 2.54 -14.47
CA ARG A 104 9.47 1.48 -13.49
C ARG A 104 8.34 1.90 -12.58
N TYR A 105 7.33 1.06 -12.50
CA TYR A 105 6.17 1.29 -11.66
C TYR A 105 5.97 0.14 -10.69
N LYS A 106 5.69 0.48 -9.44
CA LYS A 106 5.49 -0.49 -8.37
C LYS A 106 4.11 -0.35 -7.77
N PHE A 107 3.35 -1.45 -7.79
CA PHE A 107 2.19 -1.58 -6.91
C PHE A 107 2.61 -2.08 -5.55
N LYS A 108 2.14 -1.40 -4.50
CA LYS A 108 2.22 -1.86 -3.11
C LYS A 108 0.82 -2.13 -2.61
N ILE A 109 0.62 -3.28 -1.98
CA ILE A 109 -0.68 -3.69 -1.47
C ILE A 109 -0.54 -4.02 0.01
N ALA A 110 -1.42 -3.45 0.81
CA ALA A 110 -1.57 -3.76 2.22
C ALA A 110 -2.93 -4.41 2.48
N ALA A 111 -2.94 -5.53 3.15
CA ALA A 111 -4.15 -6.14 3.68
C ALA A 111 -4.36 -5.65 5.11
N VAL A 112 -5.51 -5.04 5.36
CA VAL A 112 -5.84 -4.40 6.64
C VAL A 112 -7.06 -5.08 7.26
N ASN A 113 -6.97 -5.40 8.55
CA ASN A 113 -8.08 -5.99 9.29
C ASN A 113 -9.07 -4.92 9.79
N GLN A 114 -10.15 -5.36 10.45
CA GLN A 114 -11.18 -4.44 10.95
C GLN A 114 -10.68 -3.44 12.01
N ASN A 115 -9.55 -3.72 12.66
CA ASN A 115 -8.93 -2.84 13.66
C ASN A 115 -7.94 -1.84 13.05
N GLY A 116 -7.83 -1.80 11.72
CA GLY A 116 -6.90 -0.92 11.02
C GLY A 116 -5.45 -1.40 11.05
N VAL A 117 -5.20 -2.66 11.42
CA VAL A 117 -3.87 -3.25 11.47
C VAL A 117 -3.53 -3.89 10.14
N ILE A 118 -2.34 -3.60 9.63
CA ILE A 118 -1.80 -4.22 8.43
C ILE A 118 -1.34 -5.64 8.79
N ILE A 119 -1.99 -6.63 8.21
CA ILE A 119 -1.76 -8.06 8.44
C ILE A 119 -1.14 -8.76 7.25
N GLY A 120 -0.97 -8.06 6.14
CA GLY A 120 -0.27 -8.54 4.97
C GLY A 120 0.27 -7.40 4.14
N LEU A 121 1.44 -7.59 3.53
CA LEU A 121 2.10 -6.62 2.66
C LEU A 121 2.69 -7.34 1.45
N GLY A 122 2.56 -6.72 0.29
CA GLY A 122 3.19 -7.21 -0.92
C GLY A 122 3.44 -6.08 -1.91
N SER A 123 4.35 -6.31 -2.81
CA SER A 123 4.63 -5.36 -3.90
C SER A 123 5.18 -6.08 -5.13
N ARG A 124 4.97 -5.47 -6.27
CA ARG A 124 5.59 -5.88 -7.53
C ARG A 124 5.92 -4.65 -8.36
N GLU A 125 7.12 -4.65 -8.91
CA GLU A 125 7.60 -3.62 -9.81
C GLU A 125 7.73 -4.19 -11.23
N ARG A 126 7.25 -3.45 -12.23
CA ARG A 126 7.42 -3.77 -13.65
C ARG A 126 7.70 -2.51 -14.47
N TYR A 127 8.45 -2.67 -15.53
CA TYR A 127 8.62 -1.60 -16.52
C TYR A 127 7.34 -1.38 -17.32
N PHE A 128 7.05 -0.10 -17.59
CA PHE A 128 6.03 0.30 -18.54
C PHE A 128 6.71 1.10 -19.68
N PRO A 129 6.46 0.79 -20.95
CA PRO A 129 5.84 -0.44 -21.43
C PRO A 129 6.70 -1.69 -21.13
N GLU A 130 6.04 -2.84 -21.07
CA GLU A 130 6.77 -4.09 -20.90
C GLU A 130 7.65 -4.35 -22.12
N LYS A 131 8.90 -4.69 -21.86
CA LYS A 131 9.82 -5.14 -22.92
C LYS A 131 9.43 -6.57 -23.31
N LYS A 132 9.17 -6.76 -24.59
CA LYS A 132 8.97 -8.08 -25.16
C LYS A 132 10.26 -8.90 -25.16
#